data_9face15816248549399c6098f446f791
#
_entry.id   9face15816248549399c6098f446f791
#
_cell.length_a   1.000
_cell.length_b   1.000
_cell.length_c   1.000
_cell.angle_alpha   90.00
_cell.angle_beta   90.00
_cell.angle_gamma   90.00
#
_symmetry.space_group_name_H-M   'P 1'
#
loop_
_entity.id
_entity.type
_entity.pdbx_description
1 polymer ?
#
loop_
_entity_poly.entity_id
_entity_poly.type
_entity_poly.pdbx_seq_one_letter_code
_entity_poly.pdbx_strand_id
1 'polypeptide(L)'
;MNLFPNCNLPAGTGRRLTGSQRYWELAGRDFKRFFAVNLLTLLGLSPFGFGVLLSILSSSILALIPACVIGGIAAGPALSCMHDAIFRSLRDAPGAWFENYKRAWKQNWRQAIIPGIIFCLLLGFYSFMLMTFWWASRLPSPGTVAVYVLGLVLLTMFFSLYWPQIALFEQSGKQRFQNCLLFMIRYFGKTLGCALLQLLYWTAMILFLPWTSILLPFAGVWFILFTADFLLYPAMDEAFQIEEQITKAFPEQAPFYEDDEAWLERKQKKE
;
A
#
# COMPACT_ATOMS: atom_id res chain seq x y z
N MET A 1 -15.00 -22.33 -12.69
CA MET A 1 -14.96 -21.11 -11.85
C MET A 1 -14.08 -20.10 -12.57
N ASN A 2 -14.62 -18.94 -12.94
CA ASN A 2 -13.83 -17.93 -13.65
C ASN A 2 -12.92 -17.24 -12.62
N LEU A 3 -11.60 -17.35 -12.77
CA LEU A 3 -10.64 -16.80 -11.80
C LEU A 3 -10.69 -15.26 -11.74
N PHE A 4 -10.98 -14.62 -12.88
CA PHE A 4 -11.09 -13.17 -13.01
C PHE A 4 -12.48 -12.79 -13.51
N PRO A 5 -13.52 -12.79 -12.64
CA PRO A 5 -14.86 -12.41 -13.05
C PRO A 5 -14.89 -10.91 -13.39
N ASN A 6 -15.70 -10.55 -14.38
CA ASN A 6 -15.95 -9.16 -14.82
C ASN A 6 -14.71 -8.31 -15.19
N CYS A 7 -13.53 -8.91 -15.32
CA CYS A 7 -12.29 -8.15 -15.61
C CYS A 7 -12.31 -7.42 -16.97
N ASN A 8 -13.21 -7.81 -17.87
CA ASN A 8 -13.40 -7.17 -19.18
C ASN A 8 -14.44 -6.03 -19.17
N LEU A 9 -15.15 -5.84 -18.05
CA LEU A 9 -16.13 -4.77 -17.92
C LEU A 9 -15.44 -3.46 -17.54
N PRO A 10 -15.96 -2.31 -18.01
CA PRO A 10 -15.50 -1.00 -17.51
C PRO A 10 -15.70 -0.86 -15.99
N ALA A 11 -14.83 -0.09 -15.34
CA ALA A 11 -14.94 0.19 -13.93
C ALA A 11 -16.28 0.85 -13.58
N GLY A 12 -16.93 0.38 -12.52
CA GLY A 12 -18.21 0.92 -12.05
C GLY A 12 -19.42 0.49 -12.86
N THR A 13 -19.32 -0.55 -13.67
CA THR A 13 -20.45 -1.10 -14.45
C THR A 13 -20.78 -2.52 -14.01
N GLY A 14 -22.01 -2.91 -14.19
CA GLY A 14 -22.53 -4.22 -13.81
C GLY A 14 -22.78 -4.34 -12.30
N ARG A 15 -22.83 -5.58 -11.79
CA ARG A 15 -23.04 -5.88 -10.37
C ARG A 15 -21.74 -5.73 -9.59
N ARG A 16 -21.75 -4.99 -8.49
CA ARG A 16 -20.61 -4.91 -7.58
C ARG A 16 -20.42 -6.25 -6.88
N LEU A 17 -19.32 -6.93 -7.20
CA LEU A 17 -18.96 -8.18 -6.53
C LEU A 17 -18.46 -7.91 -5.11
N THR A 18 -18.46 -8.94 -4.26
CA THR A 18 -18.03 -8.86 -2.86
C THR A 18 -16.99 -9.93 -2.54
N GLY A 19 -16.25 -9.74 -1.46
CA GLY A 19 -15.29 -10.71 -0.95
C GLY A 19 -14.20 -11.10 -1.95
N SER A 20 -13.87 -12.39 -2.03
CA SER A 20 -12.79 -12.89 -2.90
C SER A 20 -13.05 -12.69 -4.39
N GLN A 21 -14.32 -12.70 -4.82
CA GLN A 21 -14.67 -12.43 -6.22
C GLN A 21 -14.32 -10.99 -6.62
N ARG A 22 -14.59 -10.04 -5.73
CA ARG A 22 -14.22 -8.63 -5.92
C ARG A 22 -12.71 -8.45 -5.96
N TYR A 23 -11.97 -9.15 -5.11
CA TYR A 23 -10.51 -9.11 -5.09
C TYR A 23 -9.93 -9.51 -6.46
N TRP A 24 -10.36 -10.65 -7.00
CA TRP A 24 -9.85 -11.14 -8.28
C TRP A 24 -10.36 -10.35 -9.49
N GLU A 25 -11.58 -9.80 -9.43
CA GLU A 25 -12.07 -8.85 -10.42
C GLU A 25 -11.14 -7.64 -10.54
N LEU A 26 -10.86 -6.97 -9.42
CA LEU A 26 -10.02 -5.78 -9.39
C LEU A 26 -8.57 -6.09 -9.78
N ALA A 27 -8.01 -7.16 -9.25
CA ALA A 27 -6.65 -7.58 -9.57
C ALA A 27 -6.48 -7.87 -11.08
N GLY A 28 -7.46 -8.52 -11.71
CA GLY A 28 -7.43 -8.83 -13.15
C GLY A 28 -7.70 -7.61 -14.02
N ARG A 29 -8.72 -6.82 -13.69
CA ARG A 29 -9.14 -5.64 -14.45
C ARG A 29 -8.05 -4.56 -14.47
N ASP A 30 -7.49 -4.26 -13.30
CA ASP A 30 -6.54 -3.16 -13.14
C ASP A 30 -5.06 -3.61 -13.13
N PHE A 31 -4.79 -4.87 -13.52
CA PHE A 31 -3.42 -5.44 -13.53
C PHE A 31 -2.42 -4.55 -14.27
N LYS A 32 -2.77 -4.06 -15.47
CA LYS A 32 -1.88 -3.19 -16.26
C LYS A 32 -1.54 -1.89 -15.51
N ARG A 33 -2.52 -1.30 -14.81
CA ARG A 33 -2.33 -0.12 -13.97
C ARG A 33 -1.39 -0.44 -12.81
N PHE A 34 -1.66 -1.51 -12.08
CA PHE A 34 -0.84 -1.92 -10.94
C PHE A 34 0.59 -2.25 -11.36
N PHE A 35 0.77 -2.98 -12.45
CA PHE A 35 2.09 -3.28 -12.99
C PHE A 35 2.88 -2.00 -13.33
N ALA A 36 2.29 -1.08 -14.07
CA ALA A 36 2.96 0.16 -14.46
C ALA A 36 3.34 1.03 -13.24
N VAL A 37 2.42 1.19 -12.28
CA VAL A 37 2.69 1.95 -11.05
C VAL A 37 3.71 1.23 -10.17
N ASN A 38 3.71 -0.12 -10.15
CA ASN A 38 4.71 -0.91 -9.43
C ASN A 38 6.14 -0.64 -9.96
N LEU A 39 6.32 -0.59 -11.27
CA LEU A 39 7.63 -0.27 -11.85
C LEU A 39 8.11 1.13 -11.44
N LEU A 40 7.22 2.13 -11.45
CA LEU A 40 7.56 3.48 -10.98
C LEU A 40 7.84 3.50 -9.47
N THR A 41 7.12 2.71 -8.69
CA THR A 41 7.36 2.59 -7.24
C THR A 41 8.70 1.92 -6.95
N LEU A 42 9.05 0.85 -7.66
CA LEU A 42 10.35 0.22 -7.57
C LEU A 42 11.49 1.17 -7.96
N LEU A 43 11.28 1.98 -9.01
CA LEU A 43 12.23 3.02 -9.39
C LEU A 43 12.39 4.06 -8.27
N GLY A 44 11.30 4.49 -7.63
CA GLY A 44 11.33 5.39 -6.48
C GLY A 44 12.00 4.78 -5.23
N LEU A 45 11.88 3.46 -5.04
CA LEU A 45 12.52 2.73 -3.94
C LEU A 45 14.00 2.37 -4.23
N SER A 46 14.43 2.40 -5.50
CA SER A 46 15.76 1.94 -5.88
C SER A 46 16.90 2.72 -5.20
N PRO A 47 16.85 4.07 -5.03
CA PRO A 47 17.94 4.78 -4.33
C PRO A 47 18.06 4.33 -2.87
N PHE A 48 16.93 4.06 -2.21
CA PHE A 48 16.91 3.49 -0.86
C PHE A 48 17.53 2.09 -0.83
N GLY A 49 17.07 1.18 -1.70
CA GLY A 49 17.58 -0.19 -1.77
C GLY A 49 19.07 -0.27 -2.04
N PHE A 50 19.58 0.47 -3.03
CA PHE A 50 21.01 0.55 -3.33
C PHE A 50 21.81 1.16 -2.18
N GLY A 51 21.30 2.23 -1.58
CA GLY A 51 21.97 2.87 -0.47
C GLY A 51 22.07 2.00 0.77
N VAL A 52 21.01 1.26 1.11
CA VAL A 52 21.03 0.26 2.20
C VAL A 52 22.04 -0.85 1.88
N LEU A 53 22.03 -1.38 0.66
CA LEU A 53 22.98 -2.40 0.23
C LEU A 53 24.43 -1.91 0.36
N LEU A 54 24.76 -0.72 -0.12
CA LEU A 54 26.09 -0.13 0.02
C LEU A 54 26.49 0.06 1.49
N SER A 55 25.57 0.51 2.33
CA SER A 55 25.80 0.69 3.77
C SER A 55 26.10 -0.64 4.47
N ILE A 56 25.38 -1.69 4.09
CA ILE A 56 25.58 -3.05 4.58
C ILE A 56 26.96 -3.59 4.12
N LEU A 57 27.28 -3.50 2.82
CA LEU A 57 28.56 -3.98 2.27
C LEU A 57 29.76 -3.25 2.85
N SER A 58 29.64 -1.96 3.13
CA SER A 58 30.70 -1.15 3.76
C SER A 58 30.70 -1.25 5.30
N SER A 59 29.74 -1.97 5.89
CA SER A 59 29.54 -2.05 7.34
C SER A 59 29.47 -0.68 8.02
N SER A 60 28.96 0.33 7.30
CA SER A 60 28.97 1.72 7.73
C SER A 60 27.56 2.24 7.99
N ILE A 61 27.22 2.42 9.27
CA ILE A 61 25.96 3.06 9.68
C ILE A 61 25.91 4.54 9.24
N LEU A 62 27.07 5.20 9.10
CA LEU A 62 27.14 6.59 8.64
C LEU A 62 26.72 6.72 7.18
N ALA A 63 26.95 5.71 6.35
CA ALA A 63 26.49 5.68 4.97
C ALA A 63 24.97 5.42 4.85
N LEU A 64 24.39 4.79 5.86
CA LEU A 64 22.95 4.49 5.90
C LEU A 64 22.09 5.75 5.97
N ILE A 65 22.49 6.75 6.76
CA ILE A 65 21.70 7.96 6.98
C ILE A 65 21.42 8.72 5.67
N PRO A 66 22.45 9.14 4.89
CA PRO A 66 22.18 9.82 3.63
C PRO A 66 21.45 8.94 2.61
N ALA A 67 21.71 7.63 2.61
CA ALA A 67 20.99 6.68 1.76
C ALA A 67 19.48 6.67 2.08
N CYS A 68 19.11 6.63 3.35
CA CYS A 68 17.72 6.67 3.78
C CYS A 68 17.06 8.03 3.53
N VAL A 69 17.78 9.14 3.68
CA VAL A 69 17.27 10.48 3.38
C VAL A 69 16.99 10.63 1.88
N ILE A 70 17.98 10.35 1.04
CA ILE A 70 17.84 10.45 -0.43
C ILE A 70 16.79 9.46 -0.92
N GLY A 71 16.84 8.22 -0.44
CA GLY A 71 15.86 7.18 -0.78
C GLY A 71 14.45 7.54 -0.34
N GLY A 72 14.30 8.10 0.85
CA GLY A 72 12.98 8.50 1.39
C GLY A 72 12.32 9.65 0.63
N ILE A 73 13.11 10.58 0.07
CA ILE A 73 12.60 11.67 -0.78
C ILE A 73 11.94 11.10 -2.05
N ALA A 74 12.47 10.02 -2.61
CA ALA A 74 11.92 9.38 -3.80
C ALA A 74 10.83 8.33 -3.46
N ALA A 75 11.07 7.51 -2.44
CA ALA A 75 10.19 6.42 -2.02
C ALA A 75 8.84 6.91 -1.49
N GLY A 76 8.84 7.99 -0.68
CA GLY A 76 7.62 8.52 -0.07
C GLY A 76 6.54 8.87 -1.10
N PRO A 77 6.80 9.78 -2.06
CA PRO A 77 5.85 10.10 -3.12
C PRO A 77 5.46 8.88 -3.96
N ALA A 78 6.41 7.98 -4.27
CA ALA A 78 6.12 6.79 -5.07
C ALA A 78 5.16 5.83 -4.36
N LEU A 79 5.35 5.59 -3.05
CA LEU A 79 4.43 4.79 -2.23
C LEU A 79 3.04 5.44 -2.13
N SER A 80 2.98 6.75 -1.92
CA SER A 80 1.71 7.48 -1.90
C SER A 80 0.94 7.33 -3.23
N CYS A 81 1.64 7.40 -4.38
CA CYS A 81 1.03 7.18 -5.69
C CYS A 81 0.56 5.74 -5.90
N MET A 82 1.27 4.74 -5.33
CA MET A 82 0.83 3.35 -5.37
C MET A 82 -0.49 3.19 -4.62
N HIS A 83 -0.60 3.72 -3.40
CA HIS A 83 -1.84 3.68 -2.63
C HIS A 83 -2.98 4.45 -3.33
N ASP A 84 -2.72 5.63 -3.94
CA ASP A 84 -3.74 6.34 -4.75
C ASP A 84 -4.26 5.44 -5.89
N ALA A 85 -3.38 4.75 -6.61
CA ALA A 85 -3.77 3.85 -7.69
C ALA A 85 -4.62 2.66 -7.18
N ILE A 86 -4.28 2.10 -6.02
CA ILE A 86 -5.03 1.02 -5.36
C ILE A 86 -6.41 1.52 -4.94
N PHE A 87 -6.48 2.64 -4.21
CA PHE A 87 -7.76 3.17 -3.72
C PHE A 87 -8.68 3.63 -4.86
N ARG A 88 -8.12 4.08 -5.98
CA ARG A 88 -8.92 4.34 -7.20
C ARG A 88 -9.50 3.08 -7.79
N SER A 89 -8.76 1.98 -7.77
CA SER A 89 -9.27 0.68 -8.20
C SER A 89 -10.38 0.19 -7.27
N LEU A 90 -10.19 0.27 -5.96
CA LEU A 90 -11.17 -0.15 -4.95
C LEU A 90 -12.51 0.59 -5.08
N ARG A 91 -12.46 1.86 -5.47
CA ARG A 91 -13.63 2.74 -5.65
C ARG A 91 -14.16 2.78 -7.09
N ASP A 92 -13.57 2.01 -8.00
CA ASP A 92 -13.90 2.05 -9.44
C ASP A 92 -13.77 3.45 -10.07
N ALA A 93 -12.86 4.27 -9.56
CA ALA A 93 -12.67 5.63 -10.04
C ALA A 93 -12.13 5.64 -11.48
N PRO A 94 -12.76 6.42 -12.40
CA PRO A 94 -12.37 6.48 -13.80
C PRO A 94 -11.04 7.19 -14.02
N GLY A 95 -10.52 7.10 -15.24
CA GLY A 95 -9.39 7.88 -15.74
C GLY A 95 -8.16 7.06 -16.11
N ALA A 96 -7.35 7.66 -16.99
CA ALA A 96 -6.09 7.07 -17.43
C ALA A 96 -5.09 6.97 -16.29
N TRP A 97 -4.43 5.82 -16.15
CA TRP A 97 -3.54 5.54 -15.03
C TRP A 97 -2.39 6.55 -14.91
N PHE A 98 -1.81 6.98 -16.03
CA PHE A 98 -0.66 7.88 -16.05
C PHE A 98 -1.03 9.31 -15.62
N GLU A 99 -2.18 9.81 -16.09
CA GLU A 99 -2.72 11.11 -15.69
C GLU A 99 -3.02 11.14 -14.18
N ASN A 100 -3.62 10.06 -13.68
CA ASN A 100 -3.89 9.89 -12.26
C ASN A 100 -2.60 9.84 -11.44
N TYR A 101 -1.58 9.11 -11.90
CA TYR A 101 -0.28 9.04 -11.26
C TYR A 101 0.40 10.43 -11.20
N LYS A 102 0.45 11.16 -12.31
CA LYS A 102 1.01 12.52 -12.36
C LYS A 102 0.31 13.48 -11.39
N ARG A 103 -1.03 13.38 -11.33
CA ARG A 103 -1.83 14.19 -10.41
C ARG A 103 -1.51 13.83 -8.96
N ALA A 104 -1.56 12.55 -8.59
CA ALA A 104 -1.24 12.07 -7.25
C ALA A 104 0.17 12.49 -6.83
N TRP A 105 1.15 12.38 -7.74
CA TRP A 105 2.51 12.84 -7.50
C TRP A 105 2.56 14.34 -7.16
N LYS A 106 1.93 15.19 -7.98
CA LYS A 106 1.92 16.65 -7.76
C LYS A 106 1.21 17.05 -6.46
N GLN A 107 0.14 16.35 -6.10
CA GLN A 107 -0.63 16.64 -4.89
C GLN A 107 0.11 16.20 -3.63
N ASN A 108 0.70 15.00 -3.65
CA ASN A 108 1.14 14.33 -2.43
C ASN A 108 2.64 14.47 -2.15
N TRP A 109 3.49 14.86 -3.14
CA TRP A 109 4.94 14.78 -3.00
C TRP A 109 5.48 15.52 -1.77
N ARG A 110 5.00 16.76 -1.50
CA ARG A 110 5.46 17.54 -0.34
C ARG A 110 5.07 16.89 0.99
N GLN A 111 3.88 16.31 1.06
CA GLN A 111 3.37 15.66 2.27
C GLN A 111 4.00 14.28 2.50
N ALA A 112 4.49 13.63 1.44
CA ALA A 112 5.05 12.29 1.48
C ALA A 112 6.57 12.25 1.74
N ILE A 113 7.32 13.36 1.53
CA ILE A 113 8.78 13.40 1.71
C ILE A 113 9.18 13.07 3.14
N ILE A 114 8.67 13.82 4.13
CA ILE A 114 9.05 13.63 5.54
C ILE A 114 8.69 12.22 6.04
N PRO A 115 7.45 11.73 5.85
CA PRO A 115 7.13 10.35 6.19
C PRO A 115 7.97 9.32 5.43
N GLY A 116 8.31 9.59 4.17
CA GLY A 116 9.18 8.74 3.37
C GLY A 116 10.59 8.62 3.95
N ILE A 117 11.18 9.74 4.38
CA ILE A 117 12.47 9.75 5.06
C ILE A 117 12.41 8.96 6.37
N ILE A 118 11.38 9.20 7.20
CA ILE A 118 11.21 8.50 8.47
C ILE A 118 11.03 6.99 8.23
N PHE A 119 10.20 6.61 7.27
CA PHE A 119 9.98 5.22 6.89
C PHE A 119 11.28 4.54 6.45
N CYS A 120 12.03 5.18 5.54
CA CYS A 120 13.30 4.65 5.05
C CYS A 120 14.37 4.59 6.14
N LEU A 121 14.44 5.57 7.05
CA LEU A 121 15.35 5.53 8.20
C LEU A 121 15.04 4.34 9.11
N LEU A 122 13.79 4.16 9.48
CA LEU A 122 13.38 3.06 10.34
C LEU A 122 13.61 1.71 9.65
N LEU A 123 13.14 1.55 8.42
CA LEU A 123 13.30 0.30 7.68
C LEU A 123 14.78 0.00 7.37
N GLY A 124 15.56 1.02 7.01
CA GLY A 124 16.99 0.89 6.77
C GLY A 124 17.75 0.48 8.02
N PHE A 125 17.43 1.07 9.17
CA PHE A 125 17.98 0.69 10.46
C PHE A 125 17.64 -0.76 10.83
N TYR A 126 16.39 -1.18 10.65
CA TYR A 126 15.98 -2.57 10.85
C TYR A 126 16.76 -3.53 9.93
N SER A 127 16.92 -3.18 8.65
CA SER A 127 17.67 -3.99 7.68
C SER A 127 19.14 -4.11 8.06
N PHE A 128 19.76 -3.00 8.46
CA PHE A 128 21.15 -2.96 8.90
C PHE A 128 21.39 -3.80 10.16
N MET A 129 20.51 -3.69 11.15
CA MET A 129 20.55 -4.48 12.37
C MET A 129 20.42 -5.98 12.09
N LEU A 130 19.49 -6.37 11.23
CA LEU A 130 19.31 -7.79 10.85
C LEU A 130 20.58 -8.36 10.23
N MET A 131 21.23 -7.63 9.32
CA MET A 131 22.47 -8.07 8.70
C MET A 131 23.65 -8.10 9.67
N THR A 132 23.69 -7.16 10.62
CA THR A 132 24.71 -7.17 11.68
C THR A 132 24.58 -8.43 12.55
N PHE A 133 23.36 -8.84 12.91
CA PHE A 133 23.12 -10.09 13.63
C PHE A 133 23.55 -11.31 12.81
N TRP A 134 23.24 -11.32 11.51
CA TRP A 134 23.60 -12.41 10.61
C TRP A 134 25.13 -12.58 10.51
N TRP A 135 25.87 -11.48 10.32
CA TRP A 135 27.33 -11.55 10.20
C TRP A 135 28.08 -11.81 11.49
N ALA A 136 27.54 -11.36 12.63
CA ALA A 136 28.15 -11.62 13.92
C ALA A 136 28.15 -13.10 14.29
N SER A 137 27.45 -13.97 13.53
CA SER A 137 27.29 -15.41 13.81
C SER A 137 26.84 -15.71 15.24
N ARG A 138 26.24 -14.72 15.91
CA ARG A 138 25.70 -14.83 17.26
C ARG A 138 24.21 -14.56 17.21
N LEU A 139 23.45 -15.52 17.68
CA LEU A 139 22.01 -15.31 17.83
C LEU A 139 21.77 -14.24 18.89
N PRO A 140 20.97 -13.20 18.58
CA PRO A 140 20.57 -12.23 19.59
C PRO A 140 19.75 -12.89 20.69
N SER A 141 19.69 -12.27 21.87
CA SER A 141 18.88 -12.80 22.97
C SER A 141 17.41 -12.91 22.57
N PRO A 142 16.63 -13.85 23.13
CA PRO A 142 15.19 -13.93 22.82
C PRO A 142 14.44 -12.62 23.06
N GLY A 143 14.82 -11.85 24.09
CA GLY A 143 14.26 -10.53 24.35
C GLY A 143 14.56 -9.52 23.25
N THR A 144 15.79 -9.52 22.70
CA THR A 144 16.17 -8.66 21.57
C THR A 144 15.36 -9.01 20.32
N VAL A 145 15.18 -10.30 20.03
CA VAL A 145 14.35 -10.75 18.90
C VAL A 145 12.90 -10.31 19.08
N ALA A 146 12.35 -10.47 20.28
CA ALA A 146 10.98 -10.10 20.58
C ALA A 146 10.74 -8.58 20.37
N VAL A 147 11.64 -7.73 20.88
CA VAL A 147 11.57 -6.27 20.70
C VAL A 147 11.70 -5.89 19.23
N TYR A 148 12.63 -6.54 18.51
CA TYR A 148 12.83 -6.31 17.08
C TYR A 148 11.56 -6.64 16.27
N VAL A 149 10.98 -7.82 16.47
CA VAL A 149 9.77 -8.27 15.78
C VAL A 149 8.58 -7.37 16.13
N LEU A 150 8.39 -7.07 17.43
CA LEU A 150 7.31 -6.18 17.87
C LEU A 150 7.40 -4.79 17.23
N GLY A 151 8.61 -4.21 17.23
CA GLY A 151 8.82 -2.90 16.61
C GLY A 151 8.55 -2.92 15.09
N LEU A 152 8.96 -3.99 14.40
CA LEU A 152 8.69 -4.15 12.97
C LEU A 152 7.19 -4.33 12.66
N VAL A 153 6.47 -5.07 13.52
CA VAL A 153 5.01 -5.19 13.42
C VAL A 153 4.33 -3.85 13.61
N LEU A 154 4.69 -3.10 14.66
CA LEU A 154 4.10 -1.78 14.92
C LEU A 154 4.41 -0.78 13.80
N LEU A 155 5.63 -0.80 13.27
CA LEU A 155 6.04 0.00 12.12
C LEU A 155 5.16 -0.30 10.90
N THR A 156 4.99 -1.58 10.58
CA THR A 156 4.19 -2.02 9.44
C THR A 156 2.72 -1.65 9.64
N MET A 157 2.14 -1.89 10.82
CA MET A 157 0.77 -1.46 11.15
C MET A 157 0.57 0.04 10.92
N PHE A 158 1.50 0.86 11.43
CA PHE A 158 1.41 2.31 11.33
C PHE A 158 1.48 2.80 9.89
N PHE A 159 2.49 2.36 9.12
CA PHE A 159 2.67 2.82 7.75
C PHE A 159 1.64 2.25 6.78
N SER A 160 1.07 1.07 7.03
CA SER A 160 -0.08 0.55 6.27
C SER A 160 -1.32 1.44 6.37
N LEU A 161 -1.42 2.29 7.38
CA LEU A 161 -2.51 3.26 7.55
C LEU A 161 -2.10 4.67 7.14
N TYR A 162 -0.83 5.02 7.28
CA TYR A 162 -0.34 6.37 7.05
C TYR A 162 -0.32 6.74 5.56
N TRP A 163 0.16 5.83 4.70
CA TRP A 163 0.20 6.05 3.26
C TRP A 163 -1.18 6.20 2.62
N PRO A 164 -2.16 5.35 2.92
CA PRO A 164 -3.55 5.56 2.48
C PRO A 164 -4.10 6.93 2.84
N GLN A 165 -3.83 7.43 4.05
CA GLN A 165 -4.33 8.73 4.47
C GLN A 165 -3.69 9.90 3.70
N ILE A 166 -2.44 9.78 3.24
CA ILE A 166 -1.83 10.77 2.35
C ILE A 166 -2.54 10.78 0.99
N ALA A 167 -2.89 9.60 0.48
CA ALA A 167 -3.53 9.46 -0.81
C ALA A 167 -5.00 9.91 -0.82
N LEU A 168 -5.70 9.74 0.31
CA LEU A 168 -7.15 9.95 0.40
C LEU A 168 -7.55 11.32 0.96
N PHE A 169 -6.76 11.90 1.89
CA PHE A 169 -7.19 13.04 2.68
C PHE A 169 -6.19 14.19 2.70
N GLU A 170 -6.71 15.40 2.58
CA GLU A 170 -5.96 16.63 2.84
C GLU A 170 -5.95 16.95 4.33
N GLN A 171 -5.01 16.36 5.06
CA GLN A 171 -4.89 16.49 6.52
C GLN A 171 -3.49 16.97 6.90
N SER A 172 -3.36 17.62 8.06
CA SER A 172 -2.06 17.91 8.66
C SER A 172 -1.34 16.62 9.10
N GLY A 173 -0.01 16.63 9.14
CA GLY A 173 0.77 15.48 9.61
C GLY A 173 0.39 15.03 11.03
N LYS A 174 0.05 15.98 11.92
CA LYS A 174 -0.40 15.68 13.29
C LYS A 174 -1.75 14.95 13.30
N GLN A 175 -2.72 15.43 12.52
CA GLN A 175 -4.02 14.77 12.41
C GLN A 175 -3.89 13.36 11.85
N ARG A 176 -3.08 13.20 10.81
CA ARG A 176 -2.80 11.89 10.18
C ARG A 176 -2.18 10.91 11.17
N PHE A 177 -1.21 11.36 11.95
CA PHE A 177 -0.58 10.57 13.01
C PHE A 177 -1.60 10.11 14.07
N GLN A 178 -2.43 11.04 14.57
CA GLN A 178 -3.48 10.74 15.53
C GLN A 178 -4.51 9.76 14.99
N ASN A 179 -4.97 9.96 13.74
CA ASN A 179 -5.92 9.08 13.08
C ASN A 179 -5.35 7.66 12.91
N CYS A 180 -4.05 7.52 12.58
CA CYS A 180 -3.40 6.20 12.51
C CYS A 180 -3.44 5.50 13.86
N LEU A 181 -3.07 6.19 14.95
CA LEU A 181 -3.08 5.59 16.29
C LEU A 181 -4.49 5.17 16.72
N LEU A 182 -5.47 6.05 16.55
CA LEU A 182 -6.86 5.76 16.90
C LEU A 182 -7.40 4.58 16.09
N PHE A 183 -7.09 4.53 14.78
CA PHE A 183 -7.50 3.44 13.93
C PHE A 183 -6.82 2.11 14.32
N MET A 184 -5.52 2.14 14.63
CA MET A 184 -4.80 0.95 15.12
C MET A 184 -5.42 0.38 16.38
N ILE A 185 -5.88 1.23 17.31
CA ILE A 185 -6.53 0.80 18.56
C ILE A 185 -7.93 0.25 18.25
N ARG A 186 -8.73 0.99 17.48
CA ARG A 186 -10.12 0.62 17.20
C ARG A 186 -10.24 -0.67 16.38
N TYR A 187 -9.38 -0.83 15.38
CA TYR A 187 -9.39 -1.97 14.46
C TYR A 187 -8.13 -2.84 14.61
N PHE A 188 -7.66 -3.01 15.85
CA PHE A 188 -6.38 -3.68 16.16
C PHE A 188 -6.22 -5.02 15.45
N GLY A 189 -7.22 -5.91 15.51
CA GLY A 189 -7.15 -7.23 14.89
C GLY A 189 -6.97 -7.19 13.37
N LYS A 190 -7.67 -6.25 12.67
CA LYS A 190 -7.55 -6.10 11.21
C LYS A 190 -6.17 -5.53 10.83
N THR A 191 -5.71 -4.50 11.54
CA THR A 191 -4.41 -3.87 11.27
C THR A 191 -3.24 -4.80 11.58
N LEU A 192 -3.32 -5.56 12.68
CA LEU A 192 -2.33 -6.58 13.02
C LEU A 192 -2.30 -7.70 11.97
N GLY A 193 -3.45 -8.22 11.55
CA GLY A 193 -3.54 -9.25 10.52
C GLY A 193 -2.92 -8.80 9.20
N CYS A 194 -3.20 -7.56 8.76
CA CYS A 194 -2.58 -6.98 7.57
C CYS A 194 -1.08 -6.78 7.70
N ALA A 195 -0.59 -6.36 8.87
CA ALA A 195 0.85 -6.21 9.10
C ALA A 195 1.58 -7.55 9.09
N LEU A 196 1.02 -8.57 9.74
CA LEU A 196 1.59 -9.92 9.73
C LEU A 196 1.62 -10.52 8.32
N LEU A 197 0.57 -10.30 7.52
CA LEU A 197 0.51 -10.73 6.13
C LEU A 197 1.61 -10.06 5.29
N GLN A 198 1.82 -8.76 5.46
CA GLN A 198 2.88 -8.03 4.76
C GLN A 198 4.27 -8.52 5.20
N LEU A 199 4.49 -8.70 6.48
CA LEU A 199 5.77 -9.20 6.99
C LEU A 199 6.05 -10.63 6.51
N LEU A 200 5.04 -11.50 6.49
CA LEU A 200 5.16 -12.85 5.94
C LEU A 200 5.52 -12.82 4.45
N TYR A 201 4.86 -11.96 3.67
CA TYR A 201 5.17 -11.79 2.26
C TYR A 201 6.62 -11.33 2.03
N TRP A 202 7.06 -10.27 2.71
CA TRP A 202 8.42 -9.76 2.55
C TRP A 202 9.47 -10.74 3.08
N THR A 203 9.18 -11.45 4.16
CA THR A 203 10.05 -12.53 4.66
C THR A 203 10.20 -13.63 3.63
N ALA A 204 9.11 -14.07 2.99
CA ALA A 204 9.17 -15.06 1.92
C ALA A 204 9.96 -14.53 0.72
N MET A 205 9.74 -13.27 0.32
CA MET A 205 10.49 -12.63 -0.78
C MET A 205 12.00 -12.60 -0.51
N ILE A 206 12.41 -12.37 0.72
CA ILE A 206 13.83 -12.35 1.11
C ILE A 206 14.41 -13.77 1.20
N LEU A 207 13.69 -14.71 1.81
CA LEU A 207 14.17 -16.08 2.00
C LEU A 207 14.38 -16.83 0.68
N PHE A 208 13.57 -16.54 -0.33
CA PHE A 208 13.64 -17.19 -1.64
C PHE A 208 14.41 -16.37 -2.67
N LEU A 209 15.24 -15.40 -2.26
CA LEU A 209 16.18 -14.76 -3.20
C LEU A 209 17.19 -15.81 -3.71
N PRO A 210 17.64 -15.76 -4.99
CA PRO A 210 17.35 -14.72 -5.99
C PRO A 210 16.07 -14.96 -6.82
N TRP A 211 15.38 -16.10 -6.65
CA TRP A 211 14.22 -16.48 -7.48
C TRP A 211 13.07 -15.46 -7.42
N THR A 212 12.82 -14.92 -6.24
CA THR A 212 11.77 -13.92 -6.02
C THR A 212 12.09 -12.55 -6.64
N SER A 213 13.34 -12.28 -6.98
CA SER A 213 13.72 -11.03 -7.68
C SER A 213 13.01 -10.89 -9.03
N ILE A 214 12.72 -12.00 -9.70
CA ILE A 214 11.95 -12.01 -10.95
C ILE A 214 10.50 -11.58 -10.73
N LEU A 215 9.95 -11.85 -9.55
CA LEU A 215 8.57 -11.48 -9.20
C LEU A 215 8.42 -10.01 -8.85
N LEU A 216 9.50 -9.33 -8.44
CA LEU A 216 9.45 -7.91 -8.03
C LEU A 216 8.82 -7.00 -9.10
N PRO A 217 9.20 -7.03 -10.38
CA PRO A 217 8.57 -6.19 -11.40
C PRO A 217 7.09 -6.50 -11.61
N PHE A 218 6.70 -7.77 -11.51
CA PHE A 218 5.33 -8.22 -11.83
C PHE A 218 4.35 -8.08 -10.66
N ALA A 219 4.77 -8.45 -9.45
CA ALA A 219 3.88 -8.54 -8.29
C ALA A 219 4.52 -7.98 -6.99
N GLY A 220 5.71 -7.34 -7.08
CA GLY A 220 6.51 -6.99 -5.92
C GLY A 220 5.77 -6.15 -4.88
N VAL A 221 5.67 -4.85 -5.10
CA VAL A 221 5.10 -3.92 -4.10
C VAL A 221 3.58 -3.88 -4.18
N TRP A 222 3.02 -3.80 -5.41
CA TRP A 222 1.59 -3.60 -5.59
C TRP A 222 0.73 -4.73 -5.02
N PHE A 223 1.16 -6.00 -5.18
CA PHE A 223 0.34 -7.14 -4.80
C PHE A 223 0.06 -7.17 -3.30
N ILE A 224 1.08 -6.98 -2.49
CA ILE A 224 0.93 -7.02 -1.03
C ILE A 224 0.24 -5.76 -0.49
N LEU A 225 0.52 -4.59 -1.07
CA LEU A 225 -0.17 -3.36 -0.68
C LEU A 225 -1.65 -3.40 -1.10
N PHE A 226 -1.95 -3.87 -2.31
CA PHE A 226 -3.34 -4.07 -2.75
C PHE A 226 -4.09 -5.03 -1.84
N THR A 227 -3.46 -6.15 -1.45
CA THR A 227 -4.09 -7.11 -0.54
C THR A 227 -4.37 -6.49 0.83
N ALA A 228 -3.40 -5.76 1.39
CA ALA A 228 -3.56 -5.10 2.68
C ALA A 228 -4.63 -3.99 2.63
N ASP A 229 -4.59 -3.13 1.62
CA ASP A 229 -5.57 -2.05 1.44
C ASP A 229 -6.97 -2.62 1.17
N PHE A 230 -7.10 -3.69 0.39
CA PHE A 230 -8.38 -4.37 0.17
C PHE A 230 -9.01 -4.88 1.47
N LEU A 231 -8.20 -5.48 2.35
CA LEU A 231 -8.67 -5.98 3.66
C LEU A 231 -9.00 -4.85 4.63
N LEU A 232 -8.27 -3.73 4.58
CA LEU A 232 -8.49 -2.58 5.46
C LEU A 232 -9.58 -1.65 4.96
N TYR A 233 -9.86 -1.62 3.66
CA TYR A 233 -10.79 -0.68 3.03
C TYR A 233 -12.17 -0.63 3.69
N PRO A 234 -12.86 -1.75 4.00
CA PRO A 234 -14.17 -1.69 4.64
C PRO A 234 -14.14 -1.05 6.03
N ALA A 235 -13.05 -1.22 6.78
CA ALA A 235 -12.89 -0.59 8.08
C ALA A 235 -12.53 0.90 7.95
N MET A 236 -11.77 1.26 6.92
CA MET A 236 -11.45 2.65 6.61
C MET A 236 -12.67 3.42 6.13
N ASP A 237 -13.51 2.80 5.29
CA ASP A 237 -14.74 3.41 4.82
C ASP A 237 -15.76 3.59 5.97
N GLU A 238 -15.90 2.58 6.85
CA GLU A 238 -16.70 2.69 8.08
C GLU A 238 -16.24 3.86 8.98
N ALA A 239 -14.91 4.02 9.13
CA ALA A 239 -14.35 5.03 10.04
C ALA A 239 -14.37 6.45 9.45
N PHE A 240 -14.14 6.58 8.15
CA PHE A 240 -13.92 7.86 7.47
C PHE A 240 -15.00 8.21 6.45
N GLN A 241 -15.98 7.34 6.20
CA GLN A 241 -17.06 7.55 5.23
C GLN A 241 -16.54 7.95 3.84
N ILE A 242 -15.52 7.21 3.37
CA ILE A 242 -14.74 7.57 2.16
C ILE A 242 -15.64 7.64 0.93
N GLU A 243 -16.47 6.62 0.71
CA GLU A 243 -17.37 6.57 -0.46
C GLU A 243 -18.40 7.70 -0.42
N GLU A 244 -18.97 8.00 0.74
CA GLU A 244 -19.94 9.08 0.91
C GLU A 244 -19.33 10.48 0.68
N GLN A 245 -18.15 10.73 1.26
CA GLN A 245 -17.46 12.01 1.10
C GLN A 245 -17.07 12.27 -0.36
N ILE A 246 -16.58 11.24 -1.06
CA ILE A 246 -16.16 11.36 -2.45
C ILE A 246 -17.36 11.51 -3.38
N THR A 247 -18.43 10.75 -3.16
CA THR A 247 -19.67 10.89 -3.93
C THR A 247 -20.26 12.29 -3.79
N LYS A 248 -20.20 12.89 -2.59
CA LYS A 248 -20.63 14.27 -2.36
C LYS A 248 -19.72 15.31 -3.04
N ALA A 249 -18.40 15.08 -2.98
CA ALA A 249 -17.43 16.02 -3.56
C ALA A 249 -17.34 15.94 -5.09
N PHE A 250 -17.51 14.73 -5.65
CA PHE A 250 -17.35 14.42 -7.07
C PHE A 250 -18.44 13.47 -7.57
N PRO A 251 -19.70 13.94 -7.68
CA PRO A 251 -20.82 13.08 -8.10
C PRO A 251 -20.61 12.45 -9.49
N GLU A 252 -19.84 13.10 -10.36
CA GLU A 252 -19.48 12.58 -11.70
C GLU A 252 -18.54 11.36 -11.64
N GLN A 253 -17.84 11.16 -10.52
CA GLN A 253 -16.91 10.05 -10.32
C GLN A 253 -17.54 8.92 -9.48
N ALA A 254 -18.77 9.07 -9.06
CA ALA A 254 -19.49 8.01 -8.35
C ALA A 254 -19.68 6.83 -9.30
N PRO A 255 -19.25 5.61 -8.89
CA PRO A 255 -19.48 4.42 -9.70
C PRO A 255 -20.99 4.17 -9.80
N PHE A 256 -21.46 3.89 -11.01
CA PHE A 256 -22.84 3.52 -11.23
C PHE A 256 -22.96 1.99 -11.25
N TYR A 257 -23.28 1.43 -10.08
CA TYR A 257 -23.58 0.01 -9.98
C TYR A 257 -25.08 -0.22 -10.20
N GLU A 258 -25.39 -1.28 -10.91
CA GLU A 258 -26.73 -1.84 -10.94
C GLU A 258 -26.89 -2.70 -9.66
N ASP A 259 -27.36 -2.09 -8.57
CA ASP A 259 -27.83 -2.86 -7.43
C ASP A 259 -29.01 -3.73 -7.88
N ASP A 260 -29.04 -4.99 -7.44
CA ASP A 260 -30.10 -5.93 -7.84
C ASP A 260 -31.51 -5.34 -7.63
N GLU A 261 -31.74 -4.57 -6.56
CA GLU A 261 -33.00 -3.90 -6.28
C GLU A 261 -33.29 -2.76 -7.25
N ALA A 262 -32.34 -1.88 -7.50
CA ALA A 262 -32.50 -0.76 -8.43
C ALA A 262 -32.62 -1.23 -9.88
N TRP A 263 -31.98 -2.35 -10.24
CA TRP A 263 -32.12 -2.97 -11.55
C TRP A 263 -33.50 -3.62 -11.72
N LEU A 264 -33.98 -4.34 -10.71
CA LEU A 264 -35.31 -4.93 -10.69
C LEU A 264 -36.43 -3.87 -10.78
N GLU A 265 -36.31 -2.77 -10.03
CA GLU A 265 -37.26 -1.66 -10.10
C GLU A 265 -37.29 -0.98 -11.49
N ARG A 266 -36.13 -0.82 -12.14
CA ARG A 266 -36.05 -0.25 -13.49
C ARG A 266 -36.61 -1.20 -14.54
N LYS A 267 -36.43 -2.50 -14.37
CA LYS A 267 -36.99 -3.50 -15.26
C LYS A 267 -38.51 -3.56 -15.15
N GLN A 268 -39.02 -3.52 -13.91
CA GLN A 268 -40.50 -3.47 -13.65
C GLN A 268 -41.15 -2.17 -14.16
N LYS A 269 -40.43 -1.04 -14.21
CA LYS A 269 -40.95 0.22 -14.76
C LYS A 269 -40.91 0.30 -16.29
N LYS A 270 -40.23 -0.63 -16.95
CA LYS A 270 -40.14 -0.70 -18.44
C LYS A 270 -41.04 -1.76 -19.04
N GLU A 271 -41.60 -2.64 -18.24
CA GLU A 271 -42.68 -3.56 -18.59
C GLU A 271 -44.05 -2.93 -18.22
#